data_eff169fbb1a56112b482e2808d0ef901
#
_entry.id   eff169fbb1a56112b482e2808d0ef901
#
_cell.length_a   1.000
_cell.length_b   1.000
_cell.length_c   1.000
_cell.angle_alpha   90.00
_cell.angle_beta   90.00
_cell.angle_gamma   90.00
#
_symmetry.space_group_name_H-M   'P 1'
#
loop_
_entity.id
_entity.type
_entity.pdbx_description
1 polymer ?
#
loop_
_entity_poly.entity_id
_entity_poly.type
_entity_poly.pdbx_seq_one_letter_code
_entity_poly.pdbx_strand_id
1 'polypeptide(L)'
;FFFDQLEKANLFLQGIIDTSSKPMDDKMVEWLFRNPLSDGGTFTGVADIVSKYGLVPKDVMPETNSSENTSRMAGLIALKLREQGLQLRDLAAQGAKPAALEKTKTEMLSTIYRMLVLNLGVPPTEFTWTEYNAKGEPVSTETYTPLSFLKKYGDEKLIDNYVMLMNDPSREYYKCYEID
;
A
#
# COMPACT_ATOMS: atom_id res chain seq x y z
N PHE A 1 0.64 7.05 -1.48
CA PHE A 1 1.00 6.27 -2.66
C PHE A 1 2.10 5.23 -2.39
N PHE A 2 3.28 5.59 -1.81
CA PHE A 2 4.38 4.65 -1.54
C PHE A 2 3.91 3.38 -0.80
N PHE A 3 3.30 3.56 0.36
CA PHE A 3 2.84 2.44 1.18
C PHE A 3 1.62 1.72 0.58
N ASP A 4 0.77 2.40 -0.17
CA ASP A 4 -0.31 1.76 -0.93
C ASP A 4 0.25 0.74 -1.91
N GLN A 5 1.28 1.10 -2.68
CA GLN A 5 1.92 0.17 -3.61
C GLN A 5 2.64 -0.99 -2.90
N LEU A 6 3.25 -0.73 -1.75
CA LEU A 6 3.90 -1.77 -0.95
C LEU A 6 2.88 -2.75 -0.35
N GLU A 7 1.76 -2.26 0.17
CA GLU A 7 0.70 -3.13 0.72
C GLU A 7 0.01 -3.95 -0.37
N LYS A 8 -0.24 -3.38 -1.54
CA LYS A 8 -0.75 -4.14 -2.68
C LYS A 8 0.21 -5.25 -3.12
N ALA A 9 1.52 -4.97 -3.11
CA ALA A 9 2.53 -6.00 -3.36
C ALA A 9 2.51 -7.11 -2.29
N ASN A 10 2.33 -6.73 -1.02
CA ASN A 10 2.19 -7.68 0.09
C ASN A 10 0.94 -8.56 -0.09
N LEU A 11 -0.20 -7.97 -0.41
CA LEU A 11 -1.45 -8.70 -0.69
C LEU A 11 -1.31 -9.65 -1.87
N PHE A 12 -0.67 -9.23 -2.95
CA PHE A 12 -0.38 -10.11 -4.08
C PHE A 12 0.44 -11.33 -3.67
N LEU A 13 1.58 -11.12 -2.98
CA LEU A 13 2.45 -12.22 -2.57
C LEU A 13 1.76 -13.13 -1.55
N GLN A 14 0.93 -12.59 -0.66
CA GLN A 14 0.10 -13.39 0.25
C GLN A 14 -0.91 -14.23 -0.53
N GLY A 15 -1.64 -13.63 -1.46
CA GLY A 15 -2.59 -14.35 -2.33
C GLY A 15 -1.93 -15.49 -3.12
N ILE A 16 -0.67 -15.32 -3.54
CA ILE A 16 0.11 -16.39 -4.17
C ILE A 16 0.40 -17.53 -3.21
N ILE A 17 0.75 -17.24 -1.95
CA ILE A 17 0.96 -18.26 -0.92
C ILE A 17 -0.34 -19.01 -0.65
N ASP A 18 -1.43 -18.30 -0.42
CA ASP A 18 -2.75 -18.86 -0.09
C ASP A 18 -3.32 -19.73 -1.21
N THR A 19 -2.96 -19.42 -2.45
CA THR A 19 -3.40 -20.16 -3.64
C THR A 19 -2.35 -21.14 -4.18
N SER A 20 -1.25 -21.35 -3.45
CA SER A 20 -0.11 -22.16 -3.95
C SER A 20 -0.46 -23.62 -4.26
N SER A 21 -1.46 -24.19 -3.61
CA SER A 21 -1.99 -25.55 -3.89
C SER A 21 -2.88 -25.63 -5.13
N LYS A 22 -3.36 -24.50 -5.65
CA LYS A 22 -4.24 -24.47 -6.82
C LYS A 22 -3.42 -24.51 -8.12
N PRO A 23 -3.97 -25.07 -9.22
CA PRO A 23 -3.28 -25.08 -10.51
C PRO A 23 -3.19 -23.66 -11.11
N MET A 24 -2.31 -23.47 -12.11
CA MET A 24 -2.08 -22.16 -12.74
C MET A 24 -3.28 -21.63 -13.54
N ASP A 25 -4.16 -22.51 -14.00
CA ASP A 25 -5.42 -22.19 -14.70
C ASP A 25 -6.61 -21.98 -13.76
N ASP A 26 -6.42 -22.04 -12.43
CA ASP A 26 -7.43 -21.57 -11.47
C ASP A 26 -7.70 -20.08 -11.68
N LYS A 27 -8.98 -19.69 -11.72
CA LYS A 27 -9.40 -18.32 -12.02
C LYS A 27 -8.80 -17.27 -11.08
N MET A 28 -8.63 -17.61 -9.80
CA MET A 28 -8.03 -16.69 -8.82
C MET A 28 -6.51 -16.54 -9.07
N VAL A 29 -5.82 -17.64 -9.34
CA VAL A 29 -4.39 -17.62 -9.67
C VAL A 29 -4.16 -16.82 -10.95
N GLU A 30 -4.94 -17.08 -12.00
CA GLU A 30 -4.87 -16.32 -13.26
C GLU A 30 -5.11 -14.83 -13.03
N TRP A 31 -6.12 -14.48 -12.22
CA TRP A 31 -6.43 -13.10 -11.90
C TRP A 31 -5.30 -12.41 -11.15
N LEU A 32 -4.69 -13.05 -10.15
CA LEU A 32 -3.55 -12.53 -9.40
C LEU A 32 -2.38 -12.21 -10.35
N PHE A 33 -1.98 -13.17 -11.18
CA PHE A 33 -0.86 -12.98 -12.12
C PHE A 33 -1.17 -11.95 -13.22
N ARG A 34 -2.44 -11.79 -13.60
CA ARG A 34 -2.85 -10.74 -14.54
C ARG A 34 -2.79 -9.35 -13.91
N ASN A 35 -3.16 -9.23 -12.64
CA ASN A 35 -3.32 -7.97 -11.91
C ASN A 35 -2.46 -7.92 -10.63
N PRO A 36 -1.13 -8.04 -10.71
CA PRO A 36 -0.26 -8.10 -9.53
C PRO A 36 -0.17 -6.76 -8.79
N LEU A 37 -0.48 -5.65 -9.47
CA LEU A 37 -0.42 -4.31 -8.93
C LEU A 37 -1.41 -3.41 -9.68
N SER A 38 -2.05 -2.49 -8.95
CA SER A 38 -2.89 -1.44 -9.54
C SER A 38 -2.61 -0.11 -8.86
N ASP A 39 -2.81 1.01 -9.54
CA ASP A 39 -2.70 2.33 -8.90
C ASP A 39 -4.08 2.96 -8.56
N GLY A 40 -5.17 2.26 -8.83
CA GLY A 40 -6.50 2.60 -8.34
C GLY A 40 -6.65 2.34 -6.84
N GLY A 41 -7.58 3.01 -6.20
CA GLY A 41 -7.85 2.82 -4.77
C GLY A 41 -9.26 3.28 -4.39
N THR A 42 -9.66 2.93 -3.16
CA THR A 42 -10.91 3.35 -2.53
C THR A 42 -10.62 4.24 -1.33
N PHE A 43 -11.62 4.96 -0.84
CA PHE A 43 -11.48 5.76 0.38
C PHE A 43 -11.04 4.91 1.58
N THR A 44 -11.61 3.72 1.74
CA THR A 44 -11.26 2.80 2.82
C THR A 44 -9.78 2.41 2.76
N GLY A 45 -9.25 2.06 1.59
CA GLY A 45 -7.84 1.77 1.43
C GLY A 45 -6.92 2.96 1.75
N VAL A 46 -7.34 4.19 1.41
CA VAL A 46 -6.60 5.40 1.82
C VAL A 46 -6.65 5.59 3.32
N ALA A 47 -7.82 5.40 3.95
CA ALA A 47 -7.99 5.53 5.40
C ALA A 47 -7.12 4.51 6.16
N ASP A 48 -7.05 3.27 5.70
CA ASP A 48 -6.17 2.23 6.26
C ASP A 48 -4.69 2.62 6.18
N ILE A 49 -4.24 3.08 5.01
CA ILE A 49 -2.86 3.52 4.82
C ILE A 49 -2.52 4.70 5.73
N VAL A 50 -3.42 5.70 5.83
CA VAL A 50 -3.24 6.86 6.70
C VAL A 50 -3.21 6.45 8.17
N SER A 51 -4.12 5.59 8.61
CA SER A 51 -4.18 5.10 9.99
C SER A 51 -2.92 4.30 10.37
N LYS A 52 -2.39 3.52 9.43
CA LYS A 52 -1.22 2.65 9.67
C LYS A 52 0.11 3.42 9.60
N TYR A 53 0.26 4.32 8.65
CA TYR A 53 1.54 4.96 8.32
C TYR A 53 1.60 6.45 8.65
N GLY A 54 0.48 7.08 8.95
CA GLY A 54 0.40 8.50 9.24
C GLY A 54 0.36 9.39 8.00
N LEU A 55 0.61 10.68 8.22
CA LEU A 55 0.65 11.71 7.19
C LEU A 55 1.97 12.47 7.24
N VAL A 56 2.38 12.99 6.08
CA VAL A 56 3.50 13.92 5.95
C VAL A 56 3.07 15.10 5.07
N PRO A 57 3.58 16.33 5.33
CA PRO A 57 3.40 17.46 4.43
C PRO A 57 4.06 17.18 3.07
N LYS A 58 3.52 17.80 2.02
CA LYS A 58 4.03 17.64 0.65
C LYS A 58 5.51 18.01 0.52
N ASP A 59 5.97 19.02 1.26
CA ASP A 59 7.36 19.49 1.20
C ASP A 59 8.36 18.49 1.82
N VAL A 60 7.88 17.61 2.71
CA VAL A 60 8.70 16.57 3.36
C VAL A 60 8.90 15.36 2.46
N MET A 61 7.92 15.06 1.63
CA MET A 61 8.00 14.00 0.61
C MET A 61 7.45 14.54 -0.71
N PRO A 62 8.27 15.31 -1.45
CA PRO A 62 7.82 15.95 -2.68
C PRO A 62 7.55 14.94 -3.79
N GLU A 63 6.69 15.32 -4.73
CA GLU A 63 6.41 14.53 -5.92
C GLU A 63 7.68 14.31 -6.76
N THR A 64 7.78 13.13 -7.33
CA THR A 64 8.83 12.74 -8.26
C THR A 64 8.25 12.53 -9.67
N ASN A 65 9.09 12.46 -10.68
CA ASN A 65 8.62 12.12 -12.03
C ASN A 65 7.88 10.77 -12.05
N SER A 66 8.30 9.81 -11.21
CA SER A 66 7.67 8.49 -11.12
C SER A 66 6.34 8.49 -10.35
N SER A 67 6.10 9.45 -9.45
CA SER A 67 4.80 9.61 -8.80
C SER A 67 3.77 10.30 -9.71
N GLU A 68 4.23 11.19 -10.59
CA GLU A 68 3.39 11.84 -11.60
C GLU A 68 3.12 10.96 -12.84
N ASN A 69 4.06 10.04 -13.14
CA ASN A 69 4.00 9.13 -14.30
C ASN A 69 4.26 7.68 -13.87
N THR A 70 3.27 7.08 -13.19
CA THR A 70 3.39 5.80 -12.49
C THR A 70 3.61 4.58 -13.39
N SER A 71 3.16 4.61 -14.64
CA SER A 71 3.04 3.45 -15.52
C SER A 71 4.34 2.64 -15.68
N ARG A 72 5.49 3.31 -15.83
CA ARG A 72 6.77 2.63 -16.01
C ARG A 72 7.21 1.93 -14.72
N MET A 73 7.14 2.61 -13.60
CA MET A 73 7.47 2.06 -12.30
C MET A 73 6.55 0.89 -11.95
N ALA A 74 5.24 1.08 -12.08
CA ALA A 74 4.23 0.05 -11.82
C ALA A 74 4.44 -1.18 -12.71
N GLY A 75 4.76 -0.99 -14.00
CA GLY A 75 5.07 -2.06 -14.93
C GLY A 75 6.29 -2.90 -14.52
N LEU A 76 7.37 -2.26 -14.06
CA LEU A 76 8.57 -2.94 -13.56
C LEU A 76 8.30 -3.70 -12.25
N ILE A 77 7.56 -3.09 -11.32
CA ILE A 77 7.17 -3.75 -10.07
C ILE A 77 6.26 -4.94 -10.36
N ALA A 78 5.27 -4.78 -11.24
CA ALA A 78 4.38 -5.87 -11.65
C ALA A 78 5.13 -7.05 -12.29
N LEU A 79 6.15 -6.76 -13.10
CA LEU A 79 7.02 -7.81 -13.68
C LEU A 79 7.79 -8.54 -12.58
N LYS A 80 8.36 -7.79 -11.62
CA LYS A 80 9.09 -8.38 -10.49
C LYS A 80 8.18 -9.20 -9.58
N LEU A 81 6.97 -8.76 -9.32
CA LEU A 81 5.98 -9.50 -8.54
C LEU A 81 5.59 -10.83 -9.22
N ARG A 82 5.42 -10.85 -10.54
CA ARG A 82 5.17 -12.10 -11.28
C ARG A 82 6.33 -13.09 -11.15
N GLU A 83 7.56 -12.63 -11.29
CA GLU A 83 8.75 -13.45 -11.05
C GLU A 83 8.76 -14.03 -9.62
N GLN A 84 8.57 -13.18 -8.61
CA GLN A 84 8.52 -13.57 -7.20
C GLN A 84 7.35 -14.51 -6.91
N GLY A 85 6.18 -14.29 -7.52
CA GLY A 85 5.01 -15.16 -7.39
C GLY A 85 5.30 -16.58 -7.92
N LEU A 86 5.97 -16.72 -9.06
CA LEU A 86 6.39 -18.03 -9.57
C LEU A 86 7.38 -18.72 -8.61
N GLN A 87 8.36 -17.98 -8.09
CA GLN A 87 9.33 -18.51 -7.12
C GLN A 87 8.65 -19.01 -5.84
N LEU A 88 7.67 -18.27 -5.30
CA LEU A 88 6.90 -18.72 -4.12
C LEU A 88 6.11 -20.00 -4.41
N ARG A 89 5.48 -20.11 -5.57
CA ARG A 89 4.75 -21.31 -5.96
C ARG A 89 5.70 -22.51 -6.12
N ASP A 90 6.87 -22.30 -6.70
CA ASP A 90 7.89 -23.36 -6.84
C ASP A 90 8.38 -23.84 -5.46
N LEU A 91 8.64 -22.93 -4.54
CA LEU A 91 9.01 -23.26 -3.16
C LEU A 91 7.90 -24.06 -2.45
N ALA A 92 6.65 -23.64 -2.60
CA ALA A 92 5.51 -24.35 -2.03
C ALA A 92 5.37 -25.76 -2.63
N ALA A 93 5.53 -25.92 -3.94
CA ALA A 93 5.50 -27.22 -4.63
C ALA A 93 6.63 -28.15 -4.17
N GLN A 94 7.77 -27.59 -3.76
CA GLN A 94 8.89 -28.33 -3.16
C GLN A 94 8.66 -28.67 -1.68
N GLY A 95 7.52 -28.34 -1.10
CA GLY A 95 7.16 -28.65 0.27
C GLY A 95 7.73 -27.68 1.31
N ALA A 96 8.03 -26.44 0.92
CA ALA A 96 8.43 -25.41 1.87
C ALA A 96 7.36 -25.19 2.95
N LYS A 97 7.79 -25.07 4.21
CA LYS A 97 6.89 -24.82 5.34
C LYS A 97 6.33 -23.39 5.30
N PRO A 98 5.15 -23.13 5.86
CA PRO A 98 4.54 -21.80 5.87
C PRO A 98 5.50 -20.69 6.39
N ALA A 99 6.23 -20.95 7.47
CA ALA A 99 7.19 -19.97 8.01
C ALA A 99 8.34 -19.65 7.04
N ALA A 100 8.74 -20.58 6.17
CA ALA A 100 9.75 -20.34 5.15
C ALA A 100 9.19 -19.49 4.01
N LEU A 101 7.95 -19.72 3.61
CA LEU A 101 7.25 -18.91 2.59
C LEU A 101 7.07 -17.47 3.08
N GLU A 102 6.65 -17.28 4.34
CA GLU A 102 6.51 -15.94 4.95
C GLU A 102 7.85 -15.19 5.03
N LYS A 103 8.91 -15.89 5.41
CA LYS A 103 10.25 -15.30 5.40
C LYS A 103 10.66 -14.86 4.00
N THR A 104 10.48 -15.73 3.01
CA THR A 104 10.79 -15.41 1.61
C THR A 104 9.94 -14.24 1.09
N LYS A 105 8.64 -14.20 1.42
CA LYS A 105 7.76 -13.05 1.10
C LYS A 105 8.33 -11.76 1.66
N THR A 106 8.80 -11.74 2.91
CA THR A 106 9.39 -10.56 3.54
C THR A 106 10.66 -10.09 2.81
N GLU A 107 11.52 -11.02 2.40
CA GLU A 107 12.71 -10.71 1.60
C GLU A 107 12.34 -10.16 0.20
N MET A 108 11.30 -10.70 -0.40
CA MET A 108 10.76 -10.21 -1.68
C MET A 108 10.19 -8.80 -1.56
N LEU A 109 9.43 -8.52 -0.48
CA LEU A 109 8.93 -7.18 -0.18
C LEU A 109 10.05 -6.17 0.04
N SER A 110 11.17 -6.57 0.63
CA SER A 110 12.36 -5.71 0.74
C SER A 110 12.88 -5.27 -0.64
N THR A 111 12.80 -6.13 -1.64
CA THR A 111 13.15 -5.80 -3.03
C THR A 111 12.17 -4.78 -3.62
N ILE A 112 10.86 -4.99 -3.41
CA ILE A 112 9.82 -4.05 -3.87
C ILE A 112 9.98 -2.69 -3.18
N TYR A 113 10.23 -2.68 -1.85
CA TYR A 113 10.52 -1.46 -1.10
C TYR A 113 11.69 -0.67 -1.71
N ARG A 114 12.79 -1.34 -2.04
CA ARG A 114 13.94 -0.68 -2.71
C ARG A 114 13.58 -0.12 -4.08
N MET A 115 12.75 -0.83 -4.86
CA MET A 115 12.27 -0.31 -6.15
C MET A 115 11.43 0.96 -5.95
N LEU A 116 10.55 0.98 -4.95
CA LEU A 116 9.77 2.16 -4.60
C LEU A 116 10.67 3.32 -4.14
N VAL A 117 11.65 3.07 -3.26
CA VAL A 117 12.62 4.07 -2.81
C VAL A 117 13.38 4.72 -3.97
N LEU A 118 13.84 3.93 -4.94
CA LEU A 118 14.56 4.44 -6.11
C LEU A 118 13.71 5.34 -7.01
N ASN A 119 12.40 5.18 -6.98
CA ASN A 119 11.47 5.92 -7.81
C ASN A 119 10.80 7.10 -7.08
N LEU A 120 10.53 6.96 -5.78
CA LEU A 120 9.69 7.87 -5.00
C LEU A 120 10.45 8.57 -3.86
N GLY A 121 11.68 8.16 -3.58
CA GLY A 121 12.43 8.60 -2.40
C GLY A 121 12.14 7.75 -1.17
N VAL A 122 12.91 7.98 -0.11
CA VAL A 122 12.77 7.27 1.18
C VAL A 122 11.63 7.91 1.97
N PRO A 123 10.60 7.16 2.37
CA PRO A 123 9.57 7.69 3.25
C PRO A 123 10.20 8.16 4.58
N PRO A 124 9.93 9.38 5.04
CA PRO A 124 10.48 9.88 6.29
C PRO A 124 9.89 9.15 7.48
N THR A 125 10.73 8.78 8.43
CA THR A 125 10.32 8.25 9.74
C THR A 125 10.14 9.35 10.79
N GLU A 126 10.85 10.47 10.58
CA GLU A 126 10.80 11.68 11.40
C GLU A 126 11.12 12.88 10.50
N PHE A 127 10.52 14.04 10.78
CA PHE A 127 10.75 15.27 10.05
C PHE A 127 10.45 16.49 10.92
N THR A 128 11.12 17.61 10.63
CA THR A 128 10.85 18.91 11.23
C THR A 128 9.93 19.71 10.32
N TRP A 129 8.87 20.28 10.88
CA TRP A 129 7.91 21.09 10.14
C TRP A 129 7.57 22.37 10.89
N THR A 130 7.44 23.47 10.12
CA THR A 130 7.10 24.79 10.64
C THR A 130 5.68 25.14 10.27
N GLU A 131 4.88 25.42 11.27
CA GLU A 131 3.52 25.95 11.11
C GLU A 131 3.58 27.45 10.86
N TYR A 132 2.77 27.92 9.89
CA TYR A 132 2.66 29.34 9.54
C TYR A 132 1.24 29.82 9.77
N ASN A 133 1.10 31.07 10.23
CA ASN A 133 -0.20 31.71 10.33
C ASN A 133 -0.69 32.19 8.95
N ALA A 134 -1.92 32.75 8.92
CA ALA A 134 -2.52 33.27 7.68
C ALA A 134 -1.72 34.44 7.03
N LYS A 135 -0.78 35.05 7.76
CA LYS A 135 0.11 36.12 7.25
C LYS A 135 1.44 35.58 6.75
N GLY A 136 1.68 34.25 6.83
CA GLY A 136 2.93 33.63 6.45
C GLY A 136 4.06 33.77 7.49
N GLU A 137 3.74 34.12 8.73
CA GLU A 137 4.71 34.20 9.82
C GLU A 137 4.80 32.84 10.52
N PRO A 138 6.00 32.37 10.92
CA PRO A 138 6.17 31.10 11.61
C PRO A 138 5.55 31.18 13.02
N VAL A 139 4.72 30.20 13.35
CA VAL A 139 4.05 30.04 14.65
C VAL A 139 4.83 29.09 15.55
N SER A 140 5.15 27.92 15.01
CA SER A 140 5.92 26.89 15.72
C SER A 140 6.75 26.06 14.75
N THR A 141 7.87 25.53 15.25
CA THR A 141 8.71 24.56 14.53
C THR A 141 8.92 23.37 15.45
N GLU A 142 8.42 22.21 15.05
CA GLU A 142 8.47 21.01 15.86
C GLU A 142 8.89 19.80 15.00
N THR A 143 9.38 18.77 15.68
CA THR A 143 9.72 17.48 15.05
C THR A 143 8.57 16.49 15.22
N TYR A 144 8.20 15.82 14.14
CA TYR A 144 7.09 14.89 14.07
C TYR A 144 7.52 13.56 13.48
N THR A 145 6.89 12.49 13.95
CA THR A 145 6.73 11.28 13.15
C THR A 145 5.47 11.41 12.29
N PRO A 146 5.31 10.66 11.19
CA PRO A 146 4.09 10.70 10.38
C PRO A 146 2.80 10.45 11.19
N LEU A 147 2.84 9.54 12.18
CA LEU A 147 1.71 9.26 13.06
C LEU A 147 1.43 10.42 14.04
N SER A 148 2.46 11.04 14.62
CA SER A 148 2.25 12.19 15.52
C SER A 148 1.75 13.42 14.75
N PHE A 149 2.14 13.56 13.49
CA PHE A 149 1.62 14.60 12.61
C PHE A 149 0.15 14.37 12.26
N LEU A 150 -0.23 13.12 11.91
CA LEU A 150 -1.64 12.74 11.73
C LEU A 150 -2.47 13.10 12.96
N LYS A 151 -1.99 12.76 14.15
CA LYS A 151 -2.69 13.03 15.41
C LYS A 151 -2.93 14.52 15.66
N LYS A 152 -1.99 15.38 15.29
CA LYS A 152 -2.08 16.84 15.52
C LYS A 152 -2.89 17.56 14.45
N TYR A 153 -2.77 17.16 13.17
CA TYR A 153 -3.30 17.91 12.03
C TYR A 153 -4.32 17.15 11.19
N GLY A 154 -4.48 15.85 11.42
CA GLY A 154 -5.42 15.01 10.69
C GLY A 154 -6.57 14.49 11.57
N ASP A 155 -7.32 13.55 11.02
CA ASP A 155 -8.34 12.79 11.74
C ASP A 155 -7.85 11.35 11.94
N GLU A 156 -7.50 11.00 13.18
CA GLU A 156 -7.07 9.64 13.55
C GLU A 156 -8.20 8.61 13.36
N LYS A 157 -9.46 9.08 13.31
CA LYS A 157 -10.64 8.23 13.20
C LYS A 157 -11.28 8.28 11.82
N LEU A 158 -10.46 8.38 10.78
CA LEU A 158 -10.95 8.43 9.40
C LEU A 158 -11.93 7.29 9.06
N ILE A 159 -11.64 6.07 9.52
CA ILE A 159 -12.51 4.90 9.28
C ILE A 159 -13.81 5.02 10.07
N ASP A 160 -13.74 5.45 11.34
CA ASP A 160 -14.90 5.53 12.24
C ASP A 160 -15.84 6.68 11.90
N ASN A 161 -15.28 7.80 11.41
CA ASN A 161 -16.01 9.05 11.18
C ASN A 161 -16.61 9.17 9.78
N TYR A 162 -16.22 8.34 8.84
CA TYR A 162 -16.63 8.41 7.45
C TYR A 162 -17.12 7.07 6.92
N VAL A 163 -18.11 7.10 6.06
CA VAL A 163 -18.64 5.93 5.37
C VAL A 163 -18.59 6.16 3.86
N MET A 164 -18.31 5.13 3.12
CA MET A 164 -18.39 5.17 1.67
C MET A 164 -19.82 4.84 1.23
N LEU A 165 -20.45 5.75 0.48
CA LEU A 165 -21.75 5.50 -0.10
C LEU A 165 -21.58 4.71 -1.40
N MET A 166 -22.25 3.58 -1.50
CA MET A 166 -22.26 2.73 -2.68
C MET A 166 -23.67 2.64 -3.26
N ASN A 167 -23.77 2.76 -4.56
CA ASN A 167 -25.00 2.44 -5.29
C ASN A 167 -24.90 1.00 -5.84
N ASP A 168 -25.27 0.04 -5.01
CA ASP A 168 -25.24 -1.37 -5.36
C ASP A 168 -26.67 -1.94 -5.30
N PRO A 169 -27.34 -2.15 -6.44
CA PRO A 169 -28.70 -2.66 -6.48
C PRO A 169 -28.83 -4.12 -6.05
N SER A 170 -27.72 -4.86 -5.90
CA SER A 170 -27.72 -6.24 -5.39
C SER A 170 -27.85 -6.31 -3.85
N ARG A 171 -27.74 -5.17 -3.16
CA ARG A 171 -27.79 -5.06 -1.70
C ARG A 171 -28.97 -4.21 -1.26
N GLU A 172 -29.41 -4.44 -0.04
CA GLU A 172 -30.49 -3.66 0.55
C GLU A 172 -30.05 -2.24 0.83
N TYR A 173 -30.80 -1.23 0.35
CA TYR A 173 -30.48 0.18 0.56
C TYR A 173 -30.63 0.58 2.04
N TYR A 174 -29.92 1.65 2.43
CA TYR A 174 -29.90 2.23 3.78
C TYR A 174 -29.37 1.28 4.87
N LYS A 175 -28.56 0.31 4.50
CA LYS A 175 -27.80 -0.54 5.45
C LYS A 175 -26.30 -0.32 5.31
N CYS A 176 -25.60 -0.49 6.43
CA CYS A 176 -24.14 -0.56 6.44
C CYS A 176 -23.71 -2.01 6.15
N TYR A 177 -22.70 -2.16 5.31
CA TYR A 177 -22.07 -3.43 4.99
C TYR A 177 -20.57 -3.30 5.26
N GLU A 178 -20.01 -4.28 5.95
CA GLU A 178 -18.59 -4.46 6.06
C GLU A 178 -18.08 -5.21 4.81
N ILE A 179 -16.98 -4.76 4.25
CA ILE A 179 -16.35 -5.36 3.08
C ILE A 179 -14.96 -5.80 3.53
N ASP A 180 -14.77 -7.11 3.63
CA ASP A 180 -13.48 -7.75 3.96
C ASP A 180 -12.46 -7.64 2.81
#